data_64030362d530da0db1f1c0b3d16e5ae8
#
_entry.id   64030362d530da0db1f1c0b3d16e5ae8
#
_cell.length_a   1.000
_cell.length_b   1.000
_cell.length_c   1.000
_cell.angle_alpha   90.00
_cell.angle_beta   90.00
_cell.angle_gamma   90.00
#
_symmetry.space_group_name_H-M   'P 1'
#
loop_
_entity.id
_entity.type
_entity.pdbx_description
1 polymer ?
#
loop_
_entity_poly.entity_id
_entity_poly.type
_entity_poly.pdbx_seq_one_letter_code
_entity_poly.pdbx_strand_id
1 'polypeptide(L)'
;EVLKEVPRVRADFGYPPLVTPSSQIVGTQAVLNVLMGERYKMVSKESKGLVRGEYGKCPAEISDEIVKKIIGDEKRITCRPADLLKPELEQMKKECAEWIEQPEDVLSYALFGQVAVKFFEYRRAQKYKIDADLVDMENKTYPV
;
A
#
# COMPACT_ATOMS: atom_id res chain seq x y z
N GLU A 1 -1.67 -30.20 2.48
CA GLU A 1 -0.75 -29.64 3.51
C GLU A 1 -1.09 -28.18 3.78
N VAL A 2 -1.18 -27.31 2.76
CA VAL A 2 -1.49 -25.87 2.93
C VAL A 2 -2.78 -25.62 3.71
N LEU A 3 -3.88 -26.35 3.41
CA LEU A 3 -5.14 -26.21 4.14
C LEU A 3 -5.03 -26.51 5.65
N LYS A 4 -4.07 -27.33 6.05
CA LYS A 4 -3.79 -27.62 7.46
C LYS A 4 -2.91 -26.55 8.09
N GLU A 5 -2.08 -25.86 7.29
CA GLU A 5 -1.20 -24.81 7.75
C GLU A 5 -1.90 -23.45 7.92
N VAL A 6 -2.92 -23.15 7.10
CA VAL A 6 -3.69 -21.89 7.19
C VAL A 6 -4.23 -21.61 8.60
N PRO A 7 -4.95 -22.52 9.29
CA PRO A 7 -5.43 -22.25 10.64
C PRO A 7 -4.30 -22.05 11.66
N ARG A 8 -3.16 -22.71 11.47
CA ARG A 8 -1.98 -22.56 12.34
C ARG A 8 -1.35 -21.17 12.18
N VAL A 9 -1.13 -20.74 10.93
CA VAL A 9 -0.62 -19.38 10.64
C VAL A 9 -1.59 -18.33 11.16
N ARG A 10 -2.90 -18.54 10.98
CA ARG A 10 -3.91 -17.62 11.51
C ARG A 10 -3.82 -17.49 13.04
N ALA A 11 -3.65 -18.62 13.76
CA ALA A 11 -3.47 -18.59 15.20
C ALA A 11 -2.20 -17.85 15.61
N ASP A 12 -1.07 -18.14 14.95
CA ASP A 12 0.22 -17.48 15.21
C ASP A 12 0.17 -15.97 14.97
N PHE A 13 -0.66 -15.51 14.04
CA PHE A 13 -0.86 -14.10 13.74
C PHE A 13 -1.92 -13.41 14.62
N GLY A 14 -2.35 -14.05 15.69
CA GLY A 14 -3.31 -13.48 16.64
C GLY A 14 -4.75 -13.44 16.11
N TYR A 15 -5.13 -14.44 15.30
CA TYR A 15 -6.47 -14.62 14.74
C TYR A 15 -7.02 -13.44 13.95
N PRO A 16 -6.28 -12.86 13.00
CA PRO A 16 -6.83 -11.79 12.19
C PRO A 16 -8.11 -12.24 11.48
N PRO A 17 -9.09 -11.34 11.28
CA PRO A 17 -10.25 -11.65 10.45
C PRO A 17 -9.79 -11.98 9.02
N LEU A 18 -10.34 -13.05 8.43
CA LEU A 18 -9.95 -13.48 7.08
C LEU A 18 -10.73 -12.70 6.01
N VAL A 19 -10.44 -11.43 5.91
CA VAL A 19 -10.90 -10.51 4.87
C VAL A 19 -9.69 -9.94 4.12
N THR A 20 -9.89 -9.25 3.01
CA THR A 20 -8.78 -8.57 2.31
C THR A 20 -8.21 -7.44 3.17
N PRO A 21 -6.88 -7.32 3.35
CA PRO A 21 -5.81 -8.17 2.81
C PRO A 21 -5.38 -9.34 3.71
N SER A 22 -5.87 -9.45 4.94
CA SER A 22 -5.38 -10.40 5.95
C SER A 22 -5.55 -11.86 5.55
N SER A 23 -6.61 -12.21 4.80
CA SER A 23 -6.78 -13.55 4.23
C SER A 23 -5.65 -13.92 3.26
N GLN A 24 -5.24 -12.96 2.43
CA GLN A 24 -4.13 -13.16 1.49
C GLN A 24 -2.79 -13.29 2.24
N ILE A 25 -2.56 -12.49 3.27
CA ILE A 25 -1.35 -12.55 4.11
C ILE A 25 -1.22 -13.93 4.75
N VAL A 26 -2.28 -14.40 5.42
CA VAL A 26 -2.31 -15.72 6.07
C VAL A 26 -2.13 -16.84 5.04
N GLY A 27 -2.86 -16.78 3.92
CA GLY A 27 -2.78 -17.78 2.85
C GLY A 27 -1.39 -17.87 2.23
N THR A 28 -0.81 -16.73 1.85
CA THR A 28 0.54 -16.67 1.27
C THR A 28 1.59 -17.21 2.25
N GLN A 29 1.52 -16.83 3.52
CA GLN A 29 2.47 -17.33 4.52
C GLN A 29 2.31 -18.84 4.75
N ALA A 30 1.10 -19.38 4.73
CA ALA A 30 0.88 -20.82 4.83
C ALA A 30 1.50 -21.58 3.64
N VAL A 31 1.36 -21.03 2.42
CA VAL A 31 2.02 -21.60 1.23
C VAL A 31 3.54 -21.57 1.38
N LEU A 32 4.11 -20.44 1.79
CA LEU A 32 5.57 -20.30 1.99
C LEU A 32 6.09 -21.29 3.04
N ASN A 33 5.39 -21.49 4.15
CA ASN A 33 5.78 -22.44 5.18
C ASN A 33 5.85 -23.88 4.63
N VAL A 34 4.88 -24.26 3.80
CA VAL A 34 4.83 -25.59 3.19
C VAL A 34 5.91 -25.76 2.13
N LEU A 35 6.09 -24.75 1.26
CA LEU A 35 7.11 -24.81 0.18
C LEU A 35 8.55 -24.85 0.72
N MET A 36 8.83 -24.13 1.80
CA MET A 36 10.16 -24.09 2.40
C MET A 36 10.44 -25.31 3.30
N GLY A 37 9.42 -26.14 3.60
CA GLY A 37 9.55 -27.28 4.51
C GLY A 37 9.78 -26.90 5.98
N GLU A 38 9.89 -25.61 6.27
CA GLU A 38 10.11 -25.06 7.60
C GLU A 38 9.27 -23.79 7.78
N ARG A 39 8.56 -23.73 8.93
CA ARG A 39 7.68 -22.60 9.24
C ARG A 39 8.48 -21.33 9.49
N TYR A 40 8.09 -20.26 8.78
CA TYR A 40 8.71 -18.92 8.86
C TYR A 40 10.18 -18.84 8.45
N LYS A 41 10.67 -19.81 7.67
CA LYS A 41 11.99 -19.73 7.03
C LYS A 41 12.02 -18.62 5.98
N MET A 42 10.91 -18.45 5.27
CA MET A 42 10.66 -17.32 4.39
C MET A 42 9.40 -16.60 4.86
N VAL A 43 9.50 -15.29 5.07
CA VAL A 43 8.41 -14.45 5.57
C VAL A 43 8.16 -13.32 4.58
N SER A 44 6.89 -13.17 4.14
CA SER A 44 6.52 -12.08 3.24
C SER A 44 6.59 -10.72 3.95
N LYS A 45 6.75 -9.66 3.17
CA LYS A 45 6.77 -8.29 3.68
C LYS A 45 5.46 -7.97 4.43
N GLU A 46 4.35 -8.42 3.88
CA GLU A 46 3.02 -8.21 4.44
C GLU A 46 2.83 -8.97 5.77
N SER A 47 3.37 -10.20 5.86
CA SER A 47 3.38 -10.96 7.11
C SER A 47 4.18 -10.25 8.21
N LYS A 48 5.35 -9.69 7.86
CA LYS A 48 6.13 -8.85 8.79
C LYS A 48 5.35 -7.62 9.21
N GLY A 49 4.71 -6.92 8.27
CA GLY A 49 3.89 -5.74 8.54
C GLY A 49 2.73 -6.05 9.49
N LEU A 50 2.05 -7.20 9.30
CA LEU A 50 0.96 -7.62 10.18
C LEU A 50 1.47 -7.87 11.61
N VAL A 51 2.56 -8.62 11.77
CA VAL A 51 3.16 -8.89 13.08
C VAL A 51 3.71 -7.63 13.74
N ARG A 52 4.24 -6.70 12.96
CA ARG A 52 4.69 -5.38 13.43
C ARG A 52 3.52 -4.50 13.90
N GLY A 53 2.29 -4.75 13.45
CA GLY A 53 1.09 -3.99 13.82
C GLY A 53 0.68 -2.91 12.81
N GLU A 54 1.20 -2.94 11.58
CA GLU A 54 0.85 -1.99 10.51
C GLU A 54 -0.63 -2.07 10.08
N TYR A 55 -1.27 -3.23 10.32
CA TYR A 55 -2.69 -3.47 10.05
C TYR A 55 -3.59 -3.28 11.28
N GLY A 56 -3.04 -2.72 12.36
CA GLY A 56 -3.75 -2.51 13.62
C GLY A 56 -3.63 -3.70 14.60
N LYS A 57 -4.45 -3.67 15.65
CA LYS A 57 -4.42 -4.66 16.72
C LYS A 57 -5.13 -5.95 16.30
N CYS A 58 -4.46 -7.09 16.46
CA CYS A 58 -5.07 -8.40 16.26
C CYS A 58 -6.01 -8.78 17.43
N PRO A 59 -7.02 -9.65 17.19
CA PRO A 59 -7.96 -10.11 18.22
C PRO A 59 -7.30 -10.81 19.41
N ALA A 60 -6.24 -11.57 19.16
CA ALA A 60 -5.43 -12.22 20.19
C ALA A 60 -3.97 -11.74 20.14
N GLU A 61 -3.27 -11.94 21.22
CA GLU A 61 -1.84 -11.62 21.28
C GLU A 61 -1.02 -12.59 20.43
N ILE A 62 -0.03 -12.05 19.75
CA ILE A 62 0.98 -12.82 19.01
C ILE A 62 2.08 -13.15 20.01
N SER A 63 2.45 -14.44 20.13
CA SER A 63 3.48 -14.86 21.07
C SER A 63 4.84 -14.21 20.76
N ASP A 64 5.63 -13.94 21.79
CA ASP A 64 6.97 -13.36 21.65
C ASP A 64 7.90 -14.23 20.79
N GLU A 65 7.73 -15.56 20.84
CA GLU A 65 8.45 -16.49 19.98
C GLU A 65 8.19 -16.23 18.51
N ILE A 66 6.91 -16.09 18.12
CA ILE A 66 6.52 -15.79 16.73
C ILE A 66 6.97 -14.38 16.32
N VAL A 67 6.81 -13.40 17.20
CA VAL A 67 7.29 -12.03 16.97
C VAL A 67 8.78 -12.04 16.66
N LYS A 68 9.59 -12.66 17.53
CA LYS A 68 11.05 -12.74 17.37
C LYS A 68 11.44 -13.51 16.10
N LYS A 69 10.72 -14.56 15.77
CA LYS A 69 11.00 -15.37 14.57
C LYS A 69 10.72 -14.60 13.28
N ILE A 70 9.71 -13.71 13.26
CA ILE A 70 9.23 -13.03 12.05
C ILE A 70 9.89 -11.66 11.85
N ILE A 71 9.97 -10.85 12.90
CA ILE A 71 10.51 -9.47 12.84
C ILE A 71 11.78 -9.25 13.68
N GLY A 72 12.26 -10.28 14.40
CA GLY A 72 13.45 -10.18 15.24
C GLY A 72 13.26 -9.18 16.38
N ASP A 73 14.20 -8.24 16.48
CA ASP A 73 14.20 -7.21 17.54
C ASP A 73 13.54 -5.89 17.09
N GLU A 74 12.80 -5.90 15.95
CA GLU A 74 12.08 -4.72 15.49
C GLU A 74 10.95 -4.34 16.46
N LYS A 75 10.78 -3.04 16.69
CA LYS A 75 9.73 -2.52 17.56
C LYS A 75 8.36 -2.68 16.91
N ARG A 76 7.41 -3.17 17.70
CA ARG A 76 6.01 -3.24 17.29
C ARG A 76 5.32 -1.89 17.43
N ILE A 77 4.37 -1.64 16.54
CA ILE A 77 3.46 -0.50 16.61
C ILE A 77 2.38 -0.82 17.66
N THR A 78 2.30 0.01 18.69
CA THR A 78 1.33 -0.16 19.80
C THR A 78 0.21 0.88 19.79
N CYS A 79 0.37 1.94 19.00
CA CYS A 79 -0.67 2.95 18.73
C CYS A 79 -1.46 2.60 17.47
N ARG A 80 -2.48 3.38 17.16
CA ARG A 80 -3.18 3.28 15.88
C ARG A 80 -2.21 3.66 14.75
N PRO A 81 -1.99 2.81 13.72
CA PRO A 81 -1.02 3.10 12.65
C PRO A 81 -1.22 4.45 11.98
N ALA A 82 -2.49 4.89 11.82
CA ALA A 82 -2.80 6.19 11.25
C ALA A 82 -2.24 7.38 12.05
N ASP A 83 -1.97 7.22 13.36
CA ASP A 83 -1.40 8.28 14.19
C ASP A 83 0.09 8.54 13.88
N LEU A 84 0.72 7.63 13.13
CA LEU A 84 2.10 7.76 12.65
C LEU A 84 2.20 8.50 11.31
N LEU A 85 1.08 8.71 10.62
CA LEU A 85 1.03 9.42 9.36
C LEU A 85 1.16 10.92 9.59
N LYS A 86 2.00 11.56 8.79
CA LYS A 86 2.09 13.02 8.78
C LYS A 86 1.01 13.59 7.88
N PRO A 87 0.47 14.79 8.18
CA PRO A 87 -0.42 15.49 7.26
C PRO A 87 0.33 15.81 5.96
N GLU A 88 -0.16 15.31 4.82
CA GLU A 88 0.51 15.44 3.52
C GLU A 88 -0.26 16.35 2.54
N LEU A 89 -1.52 16.71 2.86
CA LEU A 89 -2.40 17.42 1.94
C LEU A 89 -1.81 18.74 1.41
N GLU A 90 -1.19 19.53 2.30
CA GLU A 90 -0.57 20.81 1.89
C GLU A 90 0.68 20.62 1.01
N GLN A 91 1.40 19.51 1.19
CA GLN A 91 2.50 19.14 0.32
C GLN A 91 1.98 18.73 -1.06
N MET A 92 0.99 17.83 -1.11
CA MET A 92 0.35 17.39 -2.35
C MET A 92 -0.22 18.56 -3.14
N LYS A 93 -0.85 19.51 -2.46
CA LYS A 93 -1.37 20.74 -3.08
C LYS A 93 -0.29 21.60 -3.75
N LYS A 94 0.90 21.66 -3.15
CA LYS A 94 2.04 22.37 -3.76
C LYS A 94 2.60 21.59 -4.96
N GLU A 95 2.73 20.27 -4.84
CA GLU A 95 3.28 19.42 -5.89
C GLU A 95 2.40 19.39 -7.15
N CYS A 96 1.07 19.38 -6.99
CA CYS A 96 0.14 19.34 -8.11
C CYS A 96 -0.43 20.73 -8.49
N ALA A 97 0.17 21.83 -8.00
CA ALA A 97 -0.36 23.19 -8.17
C ALA A 97 -0.66 23.57 -9.63
N GLU A 98 0.16 23.13 -10.57
CA GLU A 98 -0.03 23.39 -12.01
C GLU A 98 -1.23 22.68 -12.63
N TRP A 99 -1.73 21.60 -11.98
CA TRP A 99 -2.81 20.76 -12.48
C TRP A 99 -4.17 21.07 -11.87
N ILE A 100 -4.20 21.87 -10.79
CA ILE A 100 -5.42 22.16 -10.03
C ILE A 100 -6.35 23.06 -10.85
N GLU A 101 -7.51 22.52 -11.22
CA GLU A 101 -8.64 23.29 -11.78
C GLU A 101 -9.84 23.29 -10.81
N GLN A 102 -9.93 22.33 -9.92
CA GLN A 102 -10.96 22.18 -8.91
C GLN A 102 -10.39 21.57 -7.61
N PRO A 103 -11.03 21.78 -6.45
CA PRO A 103 -10.50 21.32 -5.16
C PRO A 103 -10.22 19.82 -5.09
N GLU A 104 -11.02 18.99 -5.78
CA GLU A 104 -10.90 17.55 -5.81
C GLU A 104 -9.64 17.05 -6.52
N ASP A 105 -9.02 17.88 -7.34
CA ASP A 105 -7.80 17.49 -8.07
C ASP A 105 -6.64 17.18 -7.12
N VAL A 106 -6.54 17.87 -5.99
CA VAL A 106 -5.54 17.60 -4.96
C VAL A 106 -5.73 16.22 -4.37
N LEU A 107 -6.97 15.81 -4.11
CA LEU A 107 -7.30 14.48 -3.59
C LEU A 107 -7.02 13.41 -4.64
N SER A 108 -7.38 13.67 -5.89
CA SER A 108 -7.09 12.77 -7.00
C SER A 108 -5.59 12.53 -7.16
N TYR A 109 -4.79 13.58 -7.06
CA TYR A 109 -3.33 13.50 -7.11
C TYR A 109 -2.77 12.73 -5.90
N ALA A 110 -3.22 13.04 -4.69
CA ALA A 110 -2.76 12.38 -3.47
C ALA A 110 -3.06 10.86 -3.46
N LEU A 111 -4.21 10.46 -4.01
CA LEU A 111 -4.65 9.07 -4.01
C LEU A 111 -4.12 8.26 -5.20
N PHE A 112 -3.97 8.88 -6.37
CA PHE A 112 -3.71 8.18 -7.63
C PHE A 112 -2.46 8.68 -8.39
N GLY A 113 -1.73 9.66 -7.88
CA GLY A 113 -0.44 10.12 -8.39
C GLY A 113 -0.34 10.19 -9.92
N GLN A 114 0.45 9.31 -10.51
CA GLN A 114 0.69 9.28 -11.96
C GLN A 114 -0.57 9.11 -12.82
N VAL A 115 -1.57 8.40 -12.33
CA VAL A 115 -2.85 8.22 -13.06
C VAL A 115 -3.60 9.54 -13.10
N ALA A 116 -3.60 10.30 -12.00
CA ALA A 116 -4.21 11.62 -11.93
C ALA A 116 -3.55 12.60 -12.89
N VAL A 117 -2.22 12.61 -12.97
CA VAL A 117 -1.48 13.48 -13.92
C VAL A 117 -1.89 13.20 -15.37
N LYS A 118 -1.91 11.93 -15.79
CA LYS A 118 -2.38 11.55 -17.14
C LYS A 118 -3.81 12.00 -17.41
N PHE A 119 -4.68 11.90 -16.41
CA PHE A 119 -6.05 12.41 -16.53
C PHE A 119 -6.09 13.94 -16.65
N PHE A 120 -5.27 14.65 -15.90
CA PHE A 120 -5.20 16.12 -15.98
C PHE A 120 -4.66 16.59 -17.33
N GLU A 121 -3.66 15.90 -17.89
CA GLU A 121 -3.15 16.14 -19.26
C GLU A 121 -4.27 15.93 -20.29
N TYR A 122 -4.97 14.79 -20.22
CA TYR A 122 -6.11 14.50 -21.09
C TYR A 122 -7.21 15.58 -20.96
N ARG A 123 -7.59 15.94 -19.73
CA ARG A 123 -8.60 16.97 -19.48
C ARG A 123 -8.19 18.32 -20.09
N ARG A 124 -6.91 18.69 -19.92
CA ARG A 124 -6.35 19.92 -20.51
C ARG A 124 -6.36 19.89 -22.03
N ALA A 125 -5.95 18.78 -22.64
CA ALA A 125 -6.02 18.58 -24.09
C ALA A 125 -7.43 18.70 -24.63
N GLN A 126 -8.41 18.08 -23.98
CA GLN A 126 -9.82 18.21 -24.35
C GLN A 126 -10.35 19.65 -24.23
N LYS A 127 -9.98 20.34 -23.16
CA LYS A 127 -10.42 21.73 -22.91
C LYS A 127 -9.88 22.70 -23.96
N TYR A 128 -8.63 22.55 -24.35
CA TYR A 128 -7.99 23.42 -25.32
C TYR A 128 -8.02 22.90 -26.75
N LYS A 129 -8.64 21.71 -26.97
CA LYS A 129 -8.71 21.02 -28.27
C LYS A 129 -7.31 20.79 -28.89
N ILE A 130 -6.32 20.55 -28.03
CA ILE A 130 -4.94 20.22 -28.42
C ILE A 130 -4.77 18.73 -28.15
N ASP A 131 -4.36 17.99 -29.17
CA ASP A 131 -3.96 16.60 -28.99
C ASP A 131 -2.54 16.59 -28.38
N ALA A 132 -2.44 16.15 -27.12
CA ALA A 132 -1.17 16.13 -26.40
C ALA A 132 -0.13 15.22 -27.06
N ASP A 133 -0.57 14.17 -27.76
CA ASP A 133 0.32 13.24 -28.48
C ASP A 133 0.91 13.88 -29.77
N LEU A 134 0.32 14.97 -30.26
CA LEU A 134 0.79 15.72 -31.42
C LEU A 134 1.63 16.96 -31.05
N VAL A 135 1.73 17.28 -29.76
CA VAL A 135 2.53 18.42 -29.32
C VAL A 135 3.98 18.00 -29.18
N ASP A 136 4.80 18.44 -30.12
CA ASP A 136 6.26 18.35 -29.99
C ASP A 136 6.73 19.31 -28.89
N MET A 137 7.06 18.79 -27.72
CA MET A 137 7.50 19.58 -26.57
C MET A 137 8.85 20.29 -26.81
N GLU A 138 9.61 19.86 -27.81
CA GLU A 138 10.87 20.53 -28.21
C GLU A 138 10.63 21.65 -29.21
N ASN A 139 9.49 21.64 -29.89
CA ASN A 139 9.13 22.65 -30.85
C ASN A 139 8.41 23.83 -30.21
N LYS A 140 9.10 24.95 -30.01
CA LYS A 140 8.54 26.17 -29.42
C LYS A 140 7.73 27.01 -30.41
N THR A 141 7.57 26.56 -31.65
CA THR A 141 6.77 27.23 -32.70
C THR A 141 5.43 26.50 -32.83
N TYR A 142 4.37 27.13 -32.37
CA TYR A 142 3.02 26.66 -32.65
C TYR A 142 2.66 27.06 -34.09
N PRO A 143 2.09 26.16 -34.92
CA PRO A 143 1.48 26.61 -36.14
C PRO A 143 0.29 27.52 -35.79
N VAL A 144 0.29 28.69 -36.37
CA VAL A 144 -0.79 29.69 -36.28
C VAL A 144 -1.98 29.20 -37.09
#